data_7881e5ba9a3cc18db39c743a83bbffe4
#
_entry.id   7881e5ba9a3cc18db39c743a83bbffe4
#
_cell.length_a   1.000
_cell.length_b   1.000
_cell.length_c   1.000
_cell.angle_alpha   90.00
_cell.angle_beta   90.00
_cell.angle_gamma   90.00
#
_symmetry.space_group_name_H-M   'P 1'
#
loop_
_entity.id
_entity.type
_entity.pdbx_description
1 polymer ?
#
loop_
_entity_poly.entity_id
_entity_poly.type
_entity_poly.pdbx_seq_one_letter_code
_entity_poly.pdbx_strand_id
1 'polypeptide(L)'
;VEAFTVGWLNAALASSVDAQVIECRARASEEPGQTAEIVIIEAVFDRVDDALPTRMIAKYTSQNRQVIEEIINVFDQYRRETSFYRDFKDPGITIPECLYQSFDADQQTFVLLMKDLGPAASPSWAVSTDQVEHGLGMLPRLHARWWNHELLREKDYFVQFDDDNFYAMGFGGAAAIVPGLGAHFDDVALTETLMPRVAEKLPRLQALYAARPFTLVHGDYHSKQLFFPTDAGGEFAAIDWQFPFVAQGPWDFARLFVVGTSTEFRRSNEQRLMAIYLDGLRAEGVSNYGEEDFELDYRLGMIISHMINVIAIGSTDVSLVALECERLGVDW
;
A
#
# COMPACT_ATOMS: atom_id res chain seq x y z
N VAL A 1 2.57 -22.38 8.33
CA VAL A 1 3.97 -22.54 8.78
C VAL A 1 4.53 -23.89 8.33
N GLU A 2 3.85 -25.00 8.60
CA GLU A 2 4.33 -26.37 8.30
C GLU A 2 4.55 -26.68 6.81
N ALA A 3 3.95 -25.91 5.92
CA ALA A 3 4.13 -26.05 4.46
C ALA A 3 5.51 -25.61 3.96
N PHE A 4 6.20 -24.74 4.70
CA PHE A 4 7.51 -24.19 4.30
C PHE A 4 8.65 -25.12 4.73
N THR A 5 8.83 -26.20 3.97
CA THR A 5 9.87 -27.23 4.20
C THR A 5 11.11 -26.95 3.34
N VAL A 6 12.23 -27.62 3.64
CA VAL A 6 13.44 -27.61 2.81
C VAL A 6 13.12 -27.95 1.35
N GLY A 7 12.29 -29.00 1.13
CA GLY A 7 11.91 -29.42 -0.22
C GLY A 7 11.10 -28.35 -0.96
N TRP A 8 10.16 -27.70 -0.26
CA TRP A 8 9.37 -26.62 -0.83
C TRP A 8 10.25 -25.41 -1.17
N LEU A 9 11.14 -25.01 -0.26
CA LEU A 9 12.06 -23.87 -0.49
C LEU A 9 12.97 -24.12 -1.68
N ASN A 10 13.55 -25.31 -1.80
CA ASN A 10 14.40 -25.65 -2.94
C ASN A 10 13.63 -25.61 -4.26
N ALA A 11 12.37 -26.05 -4.29
CA ALA A 11 11.53 -25.92 -5.47
C ALA A 11 11.19 -24.47 -5.80
N ALA A 12 10.81 -23.67 -4.81
CA ALA A 12 10.46 -22.26 -4.96
C ALA A 12 11.67 -21.39 -5.41
N LEU A 13 12.85 -21.66 -4.86
CA LEU A 13 14.06 -20.88 -5.12
C LEU A 13 14.83 -21.31 -6.36
N ALA A 14 14.46 -22.43 -7.00
CA ALA A 14 15.24 -23.04 -8.10
C ALA A 14 15.55 -22.11 -9.29
N SER A 15 14.72 -21.09 -9.53
CA SER A 15 14.91 -20.12 -10.59
C SER A 15 15.64 -18.83 -10.18
N SER A 16 15.75 -18.58 -8.88
CA SER A 16 16.26 -17.31 -8.33
C SER A 16 17.57 -17.47 -7.54
N VAL A 17 17.88 -18.69 -7.06
CA VAL A 17 19.03 -18.94 -6.20
C VAL A 17 19.80 -20.17 -6.71
N ASP A 18 21.11 -20.00 -6.96
CA ASP A 18 22.01 -21.08 -7.35
C ASP A 18 22.71 -21.69 -6.10
N ALA A 19 21.92 -22.20 -5.16
CA ALA A 19 22.35 -22.91 -3.97
C ALA A 19 21.19 -23.74 -3.41
N GLN A 20 21.48 -24.78 -2.62
CA GLN A 20 20.46 -25.64 -2.03
C GLN A 20 20.25 -25.29 -0.56
N VAL A 21 19.00 -25.15 -0.16
CA VAL A 21 18.64 -25.08 1.26
C VAL A 21 18.84 -26.47 1.87
N ILE A 22 19.62 -26.55 2.95
CA ILE A 22 19.90 -27.79 3.68
C ILE A 22 19.16 -27.86 5.02
N GLU A 23 18.82 -26.71 5.60
CA GLU A 23 18.04 -26.60 6.83
C GLU A 23 17.15 -25.34 6.74
N CYS A 24 15.96 -25.39 7.30
CA CYS A 24 15.11 -24.22 7.43
C CYS A 24 14.31 -24.24 8.74
N ARG A 25 14.00 -23.06 9.22
CA ARG A 25 13.11 -22.80 10.34
C ARG A 25 12.08 -21.76 9.93
N ALA A 26 10.81 -22.12 10.04
CA ALA A 26 9.69 -21.22 9.75
C ALA A 26 8.91 -20.93 11.03
N ARG A 27 8.54 -19.65 11.24
CA ARG A 27 7.70 -19.22 12.35
C ARG A 27 6.71 -18.17 11.89
N ALA A 28 5.51 -18.17 12.47
CA ALA A 28 4.55 -17.09 12.24
C ALA A 28 5.14 -15.74 12.70
N SER A 29 4.78 -14.67 12.01
CA SER A 29 5.07 -13.32 12.47
C SER A 29 4.29 -13.01 13.75
N GLU A 30 4.88 -12.24 14.64
CA GLU A 30 4.19 -11.71 15.84
C GLU A 30 3.17 -10.63 15.46
N GLU A 31 3.38 -9.96 14.31
CA GLU A 31 2.44 -9.04 13.72
C GLU A 31 1.75 -9.73 12.52
N PRO A 32 0.55 -10.28 12.71
CA PRO A 32 -0.20 -10.90 11.61
C PRO A 32 -0.65 -9.85 10.60
N GLY A 33 -0.65 -10.20 9.33
CA GLY A 33 -1.30 -9.39 8.30
C GLY A 33 -2.82 -9.39 8.47
N GLN A 34 -3.49 -8.32 8.08
CA GLN A 34 -4.97 -8.25 8.11
C GLN A 34 -5.60 -9.14 7.02
N THR A 35 -4.98 -9.18 5.85
CA THR A 35 -5.49 -9.85 4.65
C THR A 35 -4.68 -11.08 4.25
N ALA A 36 -3.59 -11.38 4.94
CA ALA A 36 -2.70 -12.49 4.63
C ALA A 36 -1.99 -12.99 5.89
N GLU A 37 -1.53 -14.24 5.84
CA GLU A 37 -0.63 -14.80 6.84
C GLU A 37 0.82 -14.44 6.52
N ILE A 38 1.61 -14.11 7.55
CA ILE A 38 3.03 -13.76 7.43
C ILE A 38 3.88 -14.79 8.18
N VAL A 39 4.87 -15.35 7.51
CA VAL A 39 5.84 -16.28 8.07
C VAL A 39 7.26 -15.79 7.84
N ILE A 40 8.05 -15.80 8.89
CA ILE A 40 9.48 -15.54 8.84
C ILE A 40 10.19 -16.88 8.65
N ILE A 41 11.07 -16.97 7.66
CA ILE A 41 11.82 -18.16 7.30
C ILE A 41 13.30 -17.85 7.43
N GLU A 42 13.99 -18.67 8.22
CA GLU A 42 15.45 -18.70 8.31
C GLU A 42 15.96 -19.95 7.61
N ALA A 43 16.89 -19.78 6.67
CA ALA A 43 17.41 -20.88 5.86
C ALA A 43 18.93 -20.97 5.94
N VAL A 44 19.44 -22.21 5.98
CA VAL A 44 20.85 -22.52 5.83
C VAL A 44 21.04 -23.14 4.45
N PHE A 45 22.03 -22.64 3.72
CA PHE A 45 22.38 -23.12 2.38
C PHE A 45 23.60 -24.05 2.42
N ASP A 46 23.78 -24.84 1.38
CA ASP A 46 24.91 -25.78 1.19
C ASP A 46 26.26 -25.06 0.98
N ARG A 47 26.25 -23.72 0.83
CA ARG A 47 27.42 -22.87 0.79
C ARG A 47 27.19 -21.56 1.55
N VAL A 48 28.27 -20.89 1.95
CA VAL A 48 28.24 -19.58 2.57
C VAL A 48 28.47 -18.50 1.49
N ASP A 49 27.49 -17.60 1.32
CA ASP A 49 27.56 -16.48 0.40
C ASP A 49 26.63 -15.39 0.93
N ASP A 50 27.14 -14.15 1.07
CA ASP A 50 26.37 -13.02 1.61
C ASP A 50 25.19 -12.60 0.72
N ALA A 51 25.20 -13.01 -0.56
CA ALA A 51 24.09 -12.76 -1.49
C ALA A 51 22.89 -13.71 -1.26
N LEU A 52 23.10 -14.85 -0.58
CA LEU A 52 22.03 -15.81 -0.36
C LEU A 52 20.97 -15.26 0.61
N PRO A 53 19.69 -15.51 0.33
CA PRO A 53 18.59 -15.03 1.17
C PRO A 53 18.41 -15.94 2.40
N THR A 54 19.32 -15.84 3.37
CA THR A 54 19.28 -16.64 4.59
C THR A 54 18.08 -16.31 5.49
N ARG A 55 17.47 -15.13 5.29
CA ARG A 55 16.24 -14.73 5.95
C ARG A 55 15.24 -14.23 4.92
N MET A 56 14.03 -14.78 4.95
CA MET A 56 12.96 -14.52 4.00
C MET A 56 11.63 -14.32 4.71
N ILE A 57 10.73 -13.62 4.05
CA ILE A 57 9.35 -13.40 4.48
C ILE A 57 8.44 -14.10 3.48
N ALA A 58 7.61 -15.01 3.95
CA ALA A 58 6.52 -15.57 3.16
C ALA A 58 5.19 -14.89 3.54
N LYS A 59 4.51 -14.31 2.54
CA LYS A 59 3.14 -13.81 2.64
C LYS A 59 2.25 -14.77 1.87
N TYR A 60 1.19 -15.27 2.49
CA TYR A 60 0.32 -16.27 1.85
C TYR A 60 -1.14 -16.14 2.31
N THR A 61 -2.01 -16.91 1.70
CA THR A 61 -3.46 -16.86 1.87
C THR A 61 -3.89 -16.82 3.33
N SER A 62 -4.76 -15.88 3.68
CA SER A 62 -5.37 -15.76 5.01
C SER A 62 -6.12 -17.05 5.41
N GLN A 63 -6.12 -17.34 6.70
CA GLN A 63 -6.96 -18.41 7.27
C GLN A 63 -8.40 -17.94 7.53
N ASN A 64 -8.66 -16.63 7.46
CA ASN A 64 -9.96 -16.06 7.70
C ASN A 64 -10.81 -16.03 6.41
N ARG A 65 -11.75 -16.96 6.30
CA ARG A 65 -12.64 -17.07 5.14
C ARG A 65 -13.49 -15.82 4.89
N GLN A 66 -13.95 -15.18 5.94
CA GLN A 66 -14.76 -13.96 5.80
C GLN A 66 -13.95 -12.83 5.16
N VAL A 67 -12.71 -12.63 5.58
CA VAL A 67 -11.80 -11.65 4.97
C VAL A 67 -11.55 -11.97 3.49
N ILE A 68 -11.38 -13.26 3.16
CA ILE A 68 -11.19 -13.67 1.76
C ILE A 68 -12.42 -13.32 0.92
N GLU A 69 -13.62 -13.65 1.38
CA GLU A 69 -14.85 -13.49 0.62
C GLU A 69 -15.30 -12.02 0.52
N GLU A 70 -15.20 -11.25 1.61
CA GLU A 70 -15.74 -9.91 1.70
C GLU A 70 -14.76 -8.80 1.27
N ILE A 71 -13.44 -9.06 1.33
CA ILE A 71 -12.42 -8.05 1.04
C ILE A 71 -11.53 -8.49 -0.11
N ILE A 72 -10.86 -9.64 0.03
CA ILE A 72 -9.79 -10.03 -0.87
C ILE A 72 -10.31 -10.32 -2.27
N ASN A 73 -11.36 -11.15 -2.38
CA ASN A 73 -11.96 -11.48 -3.67
C ASN A 73 -12.66 -10.29 -4.30
N VAL A 74 -13.29 -9.43 -3.49
CA VAL A 74 -13.98 -8.23 -3.97
C VAL A 74 -12.99 -7.26 -4.65
N PHE A 75 -11.80 -7.11 -4.09
CA PHE A 75 -10.78 -6.19 -4.60
C PHE A 75 -9.65 -6.89 -5.38
N ASP A 76 -9.73 -8.19 -5.63
CA ASP A 76 -8.75 -9.00 -6.38
C ASP A 76 -7.31 -8.83 -5.85
N GLN A 77 -7.17 -8.69 -4.51
CA GLN A 77 -5.92 -8.26 -3.86
C GLN A 77 -4.76 -9.23 -4.12
N TYR A 78 -4.98 -10.55 -4.00
CA TYR A 78 -3.93 -11.55 -4.18
C TYR A 78 -3.38 -11.57 -5.62
N ARG A 79 -4.26 -11.49 -6.61
CA ARG A 79 -3.84 -11.40 -8.01
C ARG A 79 -3.11 -10.09 -8.29
N ARG A 80 -3.58 -8.97 -7.77
CA ARG A 80 -2.94 -7.66 -7.95
C ARG A 80 -1.54 -7.66 -7.38
N GLU A 81 -1.36 -8.08 -6.14
CA GLU A 81 -0.06 -8.09 -5.49
C GLU A 81 0.93 -9.04 -6.15
N THR A 82 0.52 -10.29 -6.44
CA THR A 82 1.39 -11.24 -7.15
C THR A 82 1.77 -10.78 -8.55
N SER A 83 0.84 -10.17 -9.28
CA SER A 83 1.10 -9.63 -10.60
C SER A 83 2.02 -8.42 -10.55
N PHE A 84 1.89 -7.55 -9.55
CA PHE A 84 2.80 -6.44 -9.34
C PHE A 84 4.23 -6.94 -9.12
N TYR A 85 4.47 -7.82 -8.18
CA TYR A 85 5.82 -8.37 -7.92
C TYR A 85 6.39 -9.20 -9.07
N ARG A 86 5.55 -9.78 -9.93
CA ARG A 86 5.98 -10.42 -11.18
C ARG A 86 6.52 -9.39 -12.19
N ASP A 87 5.79 -8.31 -12.40
CA ASP A 87 5.99 -7.38 -13.51
C ASP A 87 6.91 -6.20 -13.14
N PHE A 88 6.97 -5.81 -11.86
CA PHE A 88 7.74 -4.66 -11.40
C PHE A 88 8.86 -5.10 -10.44
N LYS A 89 10.11 -4.99 -10.91
CA LYS A 89 11.31 -5.29 -10.10
C LYS A 89 11.94 -4.02 -9.50
N ASP A 90 11.76 -2.89 -10.18
CA ASP A 90 12.21 -1.58 -9.77
C ASP A 90 11.15 -0.55 -10.18
N PRO A 91 10.15 -0.28 -9.33
CA PRO A 91 9.12 0.70 -9.64
C PRO A 91 9.58 2.17 -9.49
N GLY A 92 10.80 2.43 -9.01
CA GLY A 92 11.34 3.77 -8.73
C GLY A 92 11.60 4.00 -7.24
N ILE A 93 11.10 3.13 -6.37
CA ILE A 93 11.45 3.04 -4.95
C ILE A 93 11.77 1.58 -4.61
N THR A 94 12.53 1.38 -3.54
CA THR A 94 12.87 0.01 -3.10
C THR A 94 11.61 -0.75 -2.69
N ILE A 95 11.52 -1.97 -3.16
CA ILE A 95 10.53 -2.97 -2.77
C ILE A 95 11.24 -4.26 -2.36
N PRO A 96 10.64 -5.13 -1.55
CA PRO A 96 11.22 -6.43 -1.26
C PRO A 96 11.50 -7.23 -2.55
N GLU A 97 12.69 -7.80 -2.66
CA GLU A 97 12.99 -8.72 -3.75
C GLU A 97 12.10 -9.96 -3.66
N CYS A 98 11.23 -10.15 -4.64
CA CYS A 98 10.37 -11.33 -4.72
C CYS A 98 11.13 -12.49 -5.35
N LEU A 99 11.44 -13.50 -4.55
CA LEU A 99 12.18 -14.71 -4.92
C LEU A 99 11.29 -15.76 -5.56
N TYR A 100 10.03 -15.82 -5.13
CA TYR A 100 9.01 -16.70 -5.68
C TYR A 100 7.63 -16.09 -5.49
N GLN A 101 6.76 -16.30 -6.47
CA GLN A 101 5.37 -15.90 -6.39
C GLN A 101 4.47 -16.94 -7.08
N SER A 102 3.27 -17.12 -6.55
CA SER A 102 2.23 -17.98 -7.12
C SER A 102 0.86 -17.46 -6.76
N PHE A 103 -0.07 -17.55 -7.70
CA PHE A 103 -1.48 -17.26 -7.51
C PHE A 103 -2.31 -18.32 -8.22
N ASP A 104 -3.24 -18.94 -7.50
CA ASP A 104 -4.23 -19.88 -8.03
C ASP A 104 -5.60 -19.20 -8.05
N ALA A 105 -6.10 -18.89 -9.23
CA ALA A 105 -7.36 -18.20 -9.42
C ALA A 105 -8.59 -19.06 -9.08
N ASP A 106 -8.49 -20.38 -9.24
CA ASP A 106 -9.61 -21.30 -8.94
C ASP A 106 -9.79 -21.49 -7.42
N GLN A 107 -8.67 -21.54 -6.69
CA GLN A 107 -8.68 -21.71 -5.24
C GLN A 107 -8.59 -20.39 -4.47
N GLN A 108 -8.36 -19.29 -5.15
CA GLN A 108 -8.11 -17.98 -4.54
C GLN A 108 -6.99 -18.04 -3.49
N THR A 109 -5.90 -18.70 -3.83
CA THR A 109 -4.73 -18.85 -2.97
C THR A 109 -3.50 -18.22 -3.60
N PHE A 110 -2.61 -17.70 -2.75
CA PHE A 110 -1.37 -17.10 -3.20
C PHE A 110 -0.21 -17.36 -2.25
N VAL A 111 0.99 -17.21 -2.76
CA VAL A 111 2.23 -17.17 -1.99
C VAL A 111 3.16 -16.15 -2.62
N LEU A 112 3.73 -15.28 -1.79
CA LEU A 112 4.89 -14.45 -2.11
C LEU A 112 6.03 -14.84 -1.17
N LEU A 113 7.18 -15.21 -1.70
CA LEU A 113 8.40 -15.41 -0.93
C LEU A 113 9.36 -14.26 -1.25
N MET A 114 9.66 -13.45 -0.27
CA MET A 114 10.41 -12.22 -0.42
C MET A 114 11.69 -12.27 0.45
N LYS A 115 12.75 -11.62 -0.03
CA LYS A 115 13.94 -11.39 0.79
C LYS A 115 13.61 -10.42 1.92
N ASP A 116 14.12 -10.71 3.12
CA ASP A 116 14.00 -9.79 4.26
C ASP A 116 14.72 -8.48 3.97
N LEU A 117 14.13 -7.36 4.33
CA LEU A 117 14.68 -6.01 4.09
C LEU A 117 15.87 -5.66 5.01
N GLY A 118 16.20 -6.55 5.92
CA GLY A 118 17.35 -6.37 6.83
C GLY A 118 17.07 -5.38 7.96
N PRO A 119 18.06 -4.55 8.34
CA PRO A 119 18.01 -3.76 9.57
C PRO A 119 17.16 -2.47 9.48
N ALA A 120 16.35 -2.29 8.47
CA ALA A 120 15.44 -1.16 8.39
C ALA A 120 14.42 -1.17 9.53
N ALA A 121 13.96 0.01 9.94
CA ALA A 121 12.90 0.14 10.94
C ALA A 121 11.61 -0.51 10.45
N SER A 122 11.01 -1.35 11.28
CA SER A 122 9.71 -1.97 11.00
C SER A 122 8.61 -0.91 10.84
N PRO A 123 7.60 -1.17 10.03
CA PRO A 123 6.46 -0.28 9.85
C PRO A 123 5.73 -0.02 11.18
N SER A 124 5.32 1.21 11.38
CA SER A 124 4.57 1.65 12.57
C SER A 124 3.54 2.69 12.19
N TRP A 125 2.42 2.75 12.91
CA TRP A 125 1.48 3.88 12.79
C TRP A 125 2.08 5.19 13.29
N ALA A 126 2.94 5.13 14.32
CA ALA A 126 3.63 6.31 14.83
C ALA A 126 4.87 6.60 13.99
N VAL A 127 4.84 7.68 13.23
CA VAL A 127 5.96 8.18 12.44
C VAL A 127 6.46 9.51 12.98
N SER A 128 7.77 9.71 12.91
CA SER A 128 8.39 11.01 13.19
C SER A 128 8.18 11.97 12.00
N THR A 129 8.35 13.27 12.27
CA THR A 129 8.36 14.29 11.21
C THR A 129 9.34 13.95 10.08
N ASP A 130 10.55 13.51 10.44
CA ASP A 130 11.61 13.16 9.48
C ASP A 130 11.21 11.95 8.63
N GLN A 131 10.53 10.97 9.21
CA GLN A 131 10.02 9.81 8.48
C GLN A 131 8.91 10.19 7.49
N VAL A 132 7.99 11.07 7.88
CA VAL A 132 6.96 11.60 6.97
C VAL A 132 7.62 12.34 5.81
N GLU A 133 8.55 13.23 6.10
CA GLU A 133 9.28 13.99 5.08
C GLU A 133 10.06 13.07 4.14
N HIS A 134 10.75 12.07 4.69
CA HIS A 134 11.46 11.07 3.91
C HIS A 134 10.50 10.30 3.00
N GLY A 135 9.42 9.75 3.55
CA GLY A 135 8.42 9.00 2.77
C GLY A 135 7.81 9.81 1.63
N LEU A 136 7.42 11.07 1.89
CA LEU A 136 6.91 11.96 0.84
C LEU A 136 7.99 12.34 -0.18
N GLY A 137 9.23 12.48 0.25
CA GLY A 137 10.37 12.76 -0.63
C GLY A 137 10.75 11.62 -1.57
N MET A 138 10.31 10.39 -1.28
CA MET A 138 10.54 9.23 -2.15
C MET A 138 9.50 9.10 -3.27
N LEU A 139 8.29 9.64 -3.09
CA LEU A 139 7.20 9.56 -4.06
C LEU A 139 7.54 10.14 -5.45
N PRO A 140 8.25 11.26 -5.59
CA PRO A 140 8.58 11.80 -6.91
C PRO A 140 9.32 10.81 -7.82
N ARG A 141 10.21 9.97 -7.28
CA ARG A 141 10.95 8.97 -8.06
C ARG A 141 10.01 7.87 -8.59
N LEU A 142 9.10 7.37 -7.73
CA LEU A 142 8.07 6.42 -8.14
C LEU A 142 7.19 7.04 -9.23
N HIS A 143 6.63 8.23 -8.95
CA HIS A 143 5.62 8.83 -9.80
C HIS A 143 6.17 9.32 -11.13
N ALA A 144 7.36 9.95 -11.15
CA ALA A 144 7.97 10.42 -12.39
C ALA A 144 8.34 9.27 -13.34
N ARG A 145 8.80 8.15 -12.80
CA ARG A 145 9.17 6.97 -13.59
C ARG A 145 8.01 6.43 -14.44
N TRP A 146 6.79 6.54 -13.94
CA TRP A 146 5.58 6.02 -14.56
C TRP A 146 4.63 7.12 -15.05
N TRP A 147 5.11 8.36 -15.13
CA TRP A 147 4.29 9.52 -15.48
C TRP A 147 3.69 9.39 -16.87
N ASN A 148 2.36 9.29 -16.94
CA ASN A 148 1.58 9.07 -18.17
C ASN A 148 2.07 7.86 -19.00
N HIS A 149 2.59 6.83 -18.34
CA HIS A 149 3.16 5.68 -19.03
C HIS A 149 2.05 4.71 -19.46
N GLU A 150 1.88 4.48 -20.76
CA GLU A 150 0.81 3.66 -21.35
C GLU A 150 0.78 2.21 -20.86
N LEU A 151 1.94 1.62 -20.53
CA LEU A 151 2.02 0.26 -19.98
C LEU A 151 1.12 0.06 -18.76
N LEU A 152 0.88 1.10 -17.97
CA LEU A 152 0.00 1.02 -16.80
C LEU A 152 -1.47 0.75 -17.19
N ARG A 153 -1.89 1.25 -18.34
CA ARG A 153 -3.25 1.04 -18.87
C ARG A 153 -3.44 -0.33 -19.50
N GLU A 154 -2.36 -0.99 -19.89
CA GLU A 154 -2.39 -2.32 -20.47
C GLU A 154 -2.48 -3.44 -19.43
N LYS A 155 -2.23 -3.12 -18.16
CA LYS A 155 -2.27 -4.08 -17.06
C LYS A 155 -3.68 -4.20 -16.50
N ASP A 156 -4.33 -5.33 -16.73
CA ASP A 156 -5.70 -5.62 -16.34
C ASP A 156 -5.90 -5.87 -14.83
N TYR A 157 -4.81 -5.93 -14.07
CA TYR A 157 -4.84 -6.05 -12.62
C TYR A 157 -4.67 -4.71 -11.89
N PHE A 158 -4.36 -3.61 -12.57
CA PHE A 158 -4.40 -2.28 -11.97
C PHE A 158 -5.84 -1.76 -11.91
N VAL A 159 -6.18 -1.09 -10.80
CA VAL A 159 -7.40 -0.28 -10.76
C VAL A 159 -7.19 0.93 -11.65
N GLN A 160 -8.07 1.09 -12.63
CA GLN A 160 -8.10 2.25 -13.53
C GLN A 160 -9.14 3.26 -12.99
N PHE A 161 -9.02 4.52 -13.40
CA PHE A 161 -9.98 5.55 -12.96
C PHE A 161 -11.39 5.38 -13.54
N ASP A 162 -11.60 4.52 -14.50
CA ASP A 162 -12.88 4.09 -15.05
C ASP A 162 -13.33 2.70 -14.54
N ASP A 163 -12.69 2.16 -13.51
CA ASP A 163 -13.11 0.95 -12.82
C ASP A 163 -14.35 1.24 -11.96
N ASP A 164 -15.50 1.12 -12.59
CA ASP A 164 -16.80 1.33 -11.95
C ASP A 164 -16.99 0.45 -10.72
N ASN A 165 -16.48 -0.78 -10.74
CA ASN A 165 -16.64 -1.71 -9.63
C ASN A 165 -15.92 -1.19 -8.39
N PHE A 166 -14.64 -0.78 -8.50
CA PHE A 166 -13.88 -0.27 -7.37
C PHE A 166 -14.50 1.02 -6.81
N TYR A 167 -14.73 2.00 -7.67
CA TYR A 167 -15.20 3.31 -7.22
C TYR A 167 -16.66 3.28 -6.76
N ALA A 168 -17.55 2.58 -7.47
CA ALA A 168 -18.95 2.48 -7.08
C ALA A 168 -19.12 1.69 -5.77
N MET A 169 -18.41 0.56 -5.62
CA MET A 169 -18.43 -0.20 -4.37
C MET A 169 -17.80 0.58 -3.23
N GLY A 170 -16.68 1.25 -3.49
CA GLY A 170 -15.99 2.06 -2.49
C GLY A 170 -16.87 3.19 -1.95
N PHE A 171 -17.32 4.09 -2.81
CA PHE A 171 -18.14 5.22 -2.38
C PHE A 171 -19.54 4.82 -1.95
N GLY A 172 -20.15 3.80 -2.58
CA GLY A 172 -21.44 3.26 -2.16
C GLY A 172 -21.37 2.58 -0.80
N GLY A 173 -20.33 1.79 -0.55
CA GLY A 173 -20.05 1.16 0.73
C GLY A 173 -19.79 2.18 1.83
N ALA A 174 -18.95 3.17 1.56
CA ALA A 174 -18.69 4.26 2.50
C ALA A 174 -19.98 5.02 2.84
N ALA A 175 -20.80 5.37 1.84
CA ALA A 175 -22.09 6.05 2.07
C ALA A 175 -23.07 5.22 2.91
N ALA A 176 -23.03 3.89 2.81
CA ALA A 176 -23.86 2.99 3.62
C ALA A 176 -23.39 2.87 5.08
N ILE A 177 -22.08 3.01 5.35
CA ILE A 177 -21.48 2.91 6.68
C ILE A 177 -21.66 4.19 7.48
N VAL A 178 -21.59 5.35 6.81
CA VAL A 178 -21.60 6.69 7.44
C VAL A 178 -22.68 6.90 8.49
N PRO A 179 -23.95 6.47 8.34
CA PRO A 179 -24.97 6.68 9.37
C PRO A 179 -24.65 6.04 10.72
N GLY A 180 -23.74 5.05 10.76
CA GLY A 180 -23.31 4.38 11.98
C GLY A 180 -22.13 5.06 12.68
N LEU A 181 -21.39 5.90 12.00
CA LEU A 181 -20.14 6.49 12.52
C LEU A 181 -20.37 7.41 13.71
N GLY A 182 -21.50 8.14 13.76
CA GLY A 182 -21.84 9.06 14.87
C GLY A 182 -22.00 8.38 16.22
N ALA A 183 -22.11 7.05 16.28
CA ALA A 183 -22.07 6.29 17.52
C ALA A 183 -20.66 6.17 18.13
N HIS A 184 -19.61 6.45 17.34
CA HIS A 184 -18.21 6.20 17.70
C HIS A 184 -17.33 7.44 17.61
N PHE A 185 -17.74 8.46 16.83
CA PHE A 185 -16.97 9.68 16.58
C PHE A 185 -17.84 10.93 16.76
N ASP A 186 -17.27 11.97 17.36
CA ASP A 186 -18.01 13.19 17.73
C ASP A 186 -18.30 14.09 16.53
N ASP A 187 -17.44 14.13 15.50
CA ASP A 187 -17.58 15.02 14.33
C ASP A 187 -17.61 14.24 13.01
N VAL A 188 -18.79 13.74 12.67
CA VAL A 188 -19.02 13.01 11.41
C VAL A 188 -19.86 13.80 10.41
N ALA A 189 -20.30 15.00 10.73
CA ALA A 189 -21.27 15.76 9.93
C ALA A 189 -20.77 16.04 8.50
N LEU A 190 -19.47 16.32 8.33
CA LEU A 190 -18.88 16.50 6.99
C LEU A 190 -18.89 15.17 6.21
N THR A 191 -18.51 14.08 6.83
CA THR A 191 -18.48 12.74 6.22
C THR A 191 -19.88 12.29 5.84
N GLU A 192 -20.89 12.49 6.70
CA GLU A 192 -22.30 12.21 6.41
C GLU A 192 -22.83 12.98 5.21
N THR A 193 -22.31 14.18 4.99
CA THR A 193 -22.69 14.99 3.82
C THR A 193 -21.87 14.63 2.59
N LEU A 194 -20.57 14.38 2.74
CA LEU A 194 -19.63 14.22 1.62
C LEU A 194 -19.80 12.88 0.92
N MET A 195 -19.80 11.77 1.63
CA MET A 195 -19.78 10.44 1.02
C MET A 195 -21.01 10.16 0.12
N PRO A 196 -22.26 10.41 0.54
CA PRO A 196 -23.41 10.24 -0.35
C PRO A 196 -23.36 11.15 -1.59
N ARG A 197 -22.87 12.39 -1.45
CA ARG A 197 -22.73 13.32 -2.58
C ARG A 197 -21.69 12.88 -3.59
N VAL A 198 -20.57 12.33 -3.12
CA VAL A 198 -19.54 11.79 -4.00
C VAL A 198 -20.06 10.56 -4.73
N ALA A 199 -20.71 9.64 -4.03
CA ALA A 199 -21.34 8.46 -4.64
C ALA A 199 -22.36 8.85 -5.74
N GLU A 200 -23.21 9.84 -5.49
CA GLU A 200 -24.16 10.38 -6.49
C GLU A 200 -23.48 10.94 -7.73
N LYS A 201 -22.30 11.57 -7.55
CA LYS A 201 -21.58 12.28 -8.62
C LYS A 201 -20.37 11.52 -9.15
N LEU A 202 -20.28 10.24 -8.86
CA LEU A 202 -19.17 9.38 -9.24
C LEU A 202 -18.76 9.49 -10.73
N PRO A 203 -19.68 9.46 -11.72
CA PRO A 203 -19.27 9.57 -13.12
C PRO A 203 -18.54 10.88 -13.44
N ARG A 204 -18.90 11.98 -12.75
CA ARG A 204 -18.22 13.26 -12.91
C ARG A 204 -16.83 13.25 -12.28
N LEU A 205 -16.69 12.60 -11.14
CA LEU A 205 -15.41 12.42 -10.46
C LEU A 205 -14.46 11.58 -11.32
N GLN A 206 -14.93 10.47 -11.87
CA GLN A 206 -14.15 9.59 -12.77
C GLN A 206 -13.73 10.32 -14.04
N ALA A 207 -14.62 11.10 -14.66
CA ALA A 207 -14.27 11.94 -15.82
C ALA A 207 -13.18 12.97 -15.48
N LEU A 208 -13.21 13.52 -14.28
CA LEU A 208 -12.17 14.42 -13.80
C LEU A 208 -10.83 13.69 -13.63
N TYR A 209 -10.80 12.52 -13.01
CA TYR A 209 -9.60 11.70 -12.89
C TYR A 209 -9.02 11.34 -14.27
N ALA A 210 -9.88 10.90 -15.21
CA ALA A 210 -9.46 10.48 -16.55
C ALA A 210 -8.83 11.62 -17.38
N ALA A 211 -9.16 12.87 -17.07
CA ALA A 211 -8.64 14.06 -17.75
C ALA A 211 -7.31 14.56 -17.17
N ARG A 212 -6.84 13.99 -16.07
CA ARG A 212 -5.62 14.41 -15.36
C ARG A 212 -4.41 13.54 -15.74
N PRO A 213 -3.18 14.06 -15.59
CA PRO A 213 -1.98 13.22 -15.66
C PRO A 213 -2.08 12.07 -14.64
N PHE A 214 -1.58 10.91 -15.00
CA PHE A 214 -1.62 9.73 -14.18
C PHE A 214 -0.23 9.10 -13.99
N THR A 215 -0.10 8.25 -13.01
CA THR A 215 1.10 7.47 -12.74
C THR A 215 0.75 6.16 -12.04
N LEU A 216 1.76 5.34 -11.77
CA LEU A 216 1.64 4.25 -10.81
C LEU A 216 1.63 4.83 -9.39
N VAL A 217 0.58 4.55 -8.64
CA VAL A 217 0.51 4.83 -7.21
C VAL A 217 0.47 3.52 -6.42
N HIS A 218 0.99 3.56 -5.20
CA HIS A 218 0.91 2.45 -4.27
C HIS A 218 -0.55 2.16 -3.87
N GLY A 219 -1.35 3.22 -3.77
CA GLY A 219 -2.78 3.17 -3.46
C GLY A 219 -3.09 3.10 -1.97
N ASP A 220 -2.23 2.47 -1.17
CA ASP A 220 -2.32 2.40 0.29
C ASP A 220 -1.02 2.85 0.98
N TYR A 221 -0.46 3.96 0.54
CA TYR A 221 0.83 4.50 0.96
C TYR A 221 0.73 5.15 2.34
N HIS A 222 0.77 4.37 3.38
CA HIS A 222 0.77 4.84 4.77
C HIS A 222 1.91 4.24 5.57
N SER A 223 2.16 4.78 6.75
CA SER A 223 3.34 4.47 7.56
C SER A 223 3.53 2.97 7.88
N LYS A 224 2.45 2.19 8.00
CA LYS A 224 2.51 0.73 8.22
C LYS A 224 3.02 -0.05 7.00
N GLN A 225 3.14 0.59 5.84
CA GLN A 225 3.67 -0.02 4.62
C GLN A 225 5.09 0.44 4.30
N LEU A 226 5.70 1.25 5.17
CA LEU A 226 7.00 1.88 4.92
C LEU A 226 8.05 1.42 5.92
N PHE A 227 9.18 0.99 5.39
CA PHE A 227 10.41 0.73 6.14
C PHE A 227 11.35 1.92 5.99
N PHE A 228 11.99 2.31 7.08
CA PHE A 228 12.91 3.43 7.08
C PHE A 228 14.33 2.98 7.47
N PRO A 229 15.39 3.59 6.89
CA PRO A 229 16.76 3.30 7.31
C PRO A 229 16.94 3.64 8.79
N THR A 230 17.83 2.89 9.46
CA THR A 230 18.21 3.06 10.87
C THR A 230 19.71 3.26 10.98
N ASP A 231 20.22 3.57 12.18
CA ASP A 231 21.66 3.62 12.46
C ASP A 231 22.36 2.27 12.20
N ALA A 232 21.61 1.16 12.27
CA ALA A 232 22.10 -0.17 11.92
C ALA A 232 22.16 -0.42 10.41
N GLY A 233 21.67 0.51 9.58
CA GLY A 233 21.59 0.41 8.14
C GLY A 233 20.16 0.15 7.64
N GLY A 234 20.05 -0.47 6.46
CA GLY A 234 18.81 -0.66 5.74
C GLY A 234 18.51 0.48 4.78
N GLU A 235 17.51 0.28 3.93
CA GLU A 235 17.07 1.24 2.95
C GLU A 235 15.60 1.58 3.17
N PHE A 236 15.17 2.73 2.65
CA PHE A 236 13.74 3.02 2.55
C PHE A 236 13.11 2.01 1.60
N ALA A 237 12.01 1.40 2.01
CA ALA A 237 11.26 0.48 1.15
C ALA A 237 9.76 0.59 1.41
N ALA A 238 8.95 0.34 0.37
CA ALA A 238 7.51 0.21 0.47
C ALA A 238 7.10 -1.25 0.23
N ILE A 239 6.22 -1.75 1.07
CA ILE A 239 5.67 -3.13 1.02
C ILE A 239 4.16 -3.10 0.77
N ASP A 240 3.57 -4.29 0.60
CA ASP A 240 2.11 -4.46 0.54
C ASP A 240 1.45 -3.81 -0.69
N TRP A 241 1.93 -4.18 -1.87
CA TRP A 241 1.43 -3.69 -3.17
C TRP A 241 0.14 -4.41 -3.61
N GLN A 242 -0.82 -4.52 -2.71
CA GLN A 242 -2.11 -5.16 -2.98
C GLN A 242 -3.12 -4.21 -3.66
N PHE A 243 -2.83 -2.90 -3.67
CA PHE A 243 -3.64 -1.86 -4.31
C PHE A 243 -2.83 -0.99 -5.28
N PRO A 244 -2.08 -1.57 -6.25
CA PRO A 244 -1.40 -0.76 -7.24
C PRO A 244 -2.44 -0.15 -8.17
N PHE A 245 -2.52 1.20 -8.22
CA PHE A 245 -3.51 1.92 -9.01
C PHE A 245 -2.85 2.74 -10.10
N VAL A 246 -3.64 3.04 -11.13
CA VAL A 246 -3.36 4.09 -12.11
C VAL A 246 -4.15 5.33 -11.68
N ALA A 247 -3.46 6.27 -11.05
CA ALA A 247 -4.08 7.46 -10.47
C ALA A 247 -3.14 8.67 -10.49
N GLN A 248 -3.59 9.78 -9.92
CA GLN A 248 -2.77 10.96 -9.74
C GLN A 248 -1.77 10.76 -8.60
N GLY A 249 -0.50 11.16 -8.80
CA GLY A 249 0.56 10.97 -7.79
C GLY A 249 0.22 11.50 -6.39
N PRO A 250 -0.40 12.70 -6.23
CA PRO A 250 -0.83 13.18 -4.92
C PRO A 250 -1.83 12.32 -4.14
N TRP A 251 -2.36 11.25 -4.71
CA TRP A 251 -3.09 10.24 -3.94
C TRP A 251 -2.24 9.63 -2.82
N ASP A 252 -1.05 9.11 -3.15
CA ASP A 252 -0.16 8.52 -2.15
C ASP A 252 0.30 9.55 -1.13
N PHE A 253 0.54 10.79 -1.59
CA PHE A 253 0.84 11.92 -0.71
C PHE A 253 -0.30 12.17 0.29
N ALA A 254 -1.55 12.23 -0.18
CA ALA A 254 -2.72 12.39 0.66
C ALA A 254 -2.89 11.23 1.64
N ARG A 255 -2.66 10.00 1.18
CA ARG A 255 -2.81 8.78 1.99
C ARG A 255 -1.88 8.78 3.19
N LEU A 256 -0.60 9.14 3.00
CA LEU A 256 0.35 9.21 4.12
C LEU A 256 -0.05 10.30 5.12
N PHE A 257 -0.54 11.44 4.67
CA PHE A 257 -1.00 12.49 5.56
C PHE A 257 -2.25 12.12 6.35
N VAL A 258 -3.25 11.54 5.69
CA VAL A 258 -4.54 11.22 6.34
C VAL A 258 -4.37 10.15 7.42
N VAL A 259 -3.51 9.15 7.18
CA VAL A 259 -3.39 7.99 8.07
C VAL A 259 -2.20 8.09 9.02
N GLY A 260 -1.20 8.90 8.71
CA GLY A 260 0.08 8.91 9.43
C GLY A 260 0.34 10.15 10.27
N THR A 261 -0.49 11.22 10.17
CA THR A 261 -0.16 12.49 10.82
C THR A 261 -1.37 13.16 11.49
N SER A 262 -1.12 14.00 12.50
CA SER A 262 -2.17 14.83 13.08
C SER A 262 -2.58 15.98 12.15
N THR A 263 -3.78 16.49 12.32
CA THR A 263 -4.29 17.67 11.60
C THR A 263 -3.38 18.89 11.78
N GLU A 264 -2.85 19.09 12.99
CA GLU A 264 -1.93 20.19 13.28
C GLU A 264 -0.64 20.07 12.48
N PHE A 265 -0.03 18.88 12.46
CA PHE A 265 1.17 18.61 11.66
C PHE A 265 0.90 18.87 10.18
N ARG A 266 -0.18 18.32 9.64
CA ARG A 266 -0.56 18.49 8.24
C ARG A 266 -0.69 19.97 7.88
N ARG A 267 -1.51 20.72 8.61
CA ARG A 267 -1.74 22.16 8.35
C ARG A 267 -0.47 22.98 8.43
N SER A 268 0.46 22.64 9.31
CA SER A 268 1.71 23.36 9.50
C SER A 268 2.76 23.03 8.42
N ASN A 269 2.69 21.88 7.76
CA ASN A 269 3.73 21.38 6.86
C ASN A 269 3.28 21.17 5.41
N GLU A 270 1.99 21.20 5.12
CA GLU A 270 1.41 20.85 3.82
C GLU A 270 2.05 21.60 2.65
N GLN A 271 2.17 22.92 2.75
CA GLN A 271 2.77 23.78 1.71
C GLN A 271 4.26 23.44 1.48
N ARG A 272 5.02 23.24 2.56
CA ARG A 272 6.45 22.91 2.46
C ARG A 272 6.67 21.55 1.83
N LEU A 273 5.89 20.54 2.24
CA LEU A 273 6.02 19.17 1.74
C LEU A 273 5.52 19.05 0.29
N MET A 274 4.48 19.82 -0.09
CA MET A 274 4.07 19.96 -1.48
C MET A 274 5.22 20.50 -2.35
N ALA A 275 5.92 21.55 -1.89
CA ALA A 275 7.07 22.10 -2.61
C ALA A 275 8.18 21.05 -2.80
N ILE A 276 8.51 20.26 -1.77
CA ILE A 276 9.48 19.16 -1.85
C ILE A 276 9.06 18.13 -2.91
N TYR A 277 7.79 17.74 -2.93
CA TYR A 277 7.28 16.80 -3.93
C TYR A 277 7.37 17.34 -5.36
N LEU A 278 6.96 18.61 -5.58
CA LEU A 278 7.01 19.24 -6.90
C LEU A 278 8.45 19.45 -7.39
N ASP A 279 9.36 19.83 -6.50
CA ASP A 279 10.78 19.98 -6.84
C ASP A 279 11.40 18.60 -7.18
N GLY A 280 11.02 17.55 -6.44
CA GLY A 280 11.41 16.19 -6.76
C GLY A 280 10.91 15.73 -8.13
N LEU A 281 9.65 15.97 -8.48
CA LEU A 281 9.11 15.66 -9.82
C LEU A 281 9.87 16.39 -10.93
N ARG A 282 10.20 17.69 -10.74
CA ARG A 282 11.00 18.46 -11.70
C ARG A 282 12.41 17.89 -11.86
N ALA A 283 13.04 17.48 -10.76
CA ALA A 283 14.36 16.85 -10.77
C ALA A 283 14.37 15.52 -11.54
N GLU A 284 13.26 14.77 -11.47
CA GLU A 284 13.06 13.51 -12.22
C GLU A 284 12.50 13.73 -13.64
N GLY A 285 12.35 14.99 -14.09
CA GLY A 285 12.01 15.31 -15.49
C GLY A 285 10.54 15.68 -15.75
N VAL A 286 9.67 15.69 -14.75
CA VAL A 286 8.27 16.11 -14.90
C VAL A 286 8.19 17.63 -14.69
N SER A 287 8.19 18.41 -15.77
CA SER A 287 8.27 19.87 -15.73
C SER A 287 6.95 20.62 -15.96
N ASN A 288 5.92 19.92 -16.43
CA ASN A 288 4.63 20.50 -16.81
C ASN A 288 3.52 20.23 -15.78
N TYR A 289 3.89 20.09 -14.52
CA TYR A 289 3.00 19.85 -13.38
C TYR A 289 3.35 20.85 -12.26
N GLY A 290 2.39 21.65 -11.85
CA GLY A 290 2.59 22.77 -10.93
C GLY A 290 1.74 22.70 -9.67
N GLU A 291 1.77 23.78 -8.87
CA GLU A 291 1.04 23.89 -7.61
C GLU A 291 -0.48 23.73 -7.81
N GLU A 292 -1.06 24.40 -8.81
CA GLU A 292 -2.50 24.31 -9.10
C GLU A 292 -2.92 22.87 -9.46
N ASP A 293 -2.08 22.18 -10.22
CA ASP A 293 -2.31 20.77 -10.56
C ASP A 293 -2.24 19.89 -9.32
N PHE A 294 -1.18 20.07 -8.53
CA PHE A 294 -1.00 19.32 -7.29
C PHE A 294 -2.17 19.55 -6.33
N GLU A 295 -2.58 20.79 -6.08
CA GLU A 295 -3.68 21.09 -5.16
C GLU A 295 -4.99 20.40 -5.57
N LEU A 296 -5.31 20.40 -6.86
CA LEU A 296 -6.50 19.71 -7.34
C LEU A 296 -6.40 18.20 -7.12
N ASP A 297 -5.29 17.59 -7.56
CA ASP A 297 -5.09 16.15 -7.46
C ASP A 297 -4.95 15.68 -6.00
N TYR A 298 -4.36 16.51 -5.15
CA TYR A 298 -4.29 16.27 -3.70
C TYR A 298 -5.68 16.24 -3.05
N ARG A 299 -6.55 17.19 -3.37
CA ARG A 299 -7.94 17.20 -2.89
C ARG A 299 -8.72 15.98 -3.35
N LEU A 300 -8.49 15.54 -4.59
CA LEU A 300 -9.06 14.30 -5.10
C LEU A 300 -8.52 13.08 -4.33
N GLY A 301 -7.22 13.03 -4.08
CA GLY A 301 -6.58 11.99 -3.26
C GLY A 301 -7.12 11.95 -1.82
N MET A 302 -7.37 13.12 -1.21
CA MET A 302 -7.97 13.21 0.13
C MET A 302 -9.38 12.60 0.17
N ILE A 303 -10.21 12.83 -0.85
CA ILE A 303 -11.56 12.24 -0.94
C ILE A 303 -11.48 10.71 -0.99
N ILE A 304 -10.58 10.17 -1.81
CA ILE A 304 -10.38 8.73 -1.93
C ILE A 304 -9.83 8.13 -0.63
N SER A 305 -8.81 8.76 -0.04
CA SER A 305 -8.24 8.31 1.23
C SER A 305 -9.28 8.30 2.34
N HIS A 306 -10.15 9.29 2.37
CA HIS A 306 -11.25 9.35 3.34
C HIS A 306 -12.29 8.23 3.11
N MET A 307 -12.64 7.95 1.86
CA MET A 307 -13.49 6.80 1.50
C MET A 307 -12.89 5.48 2.01
N ILE A 308 -11.60 5.25 1.76
CA ILE A 308 -10.91 4.04 2.21
C ILE A 308 -10.95 3.93 3.74
N ASN A 309 -10.72 5.02 4.47
CA ASN A 309 -10.80 5.03 5.93
C ASN A 309 -12.20 4.68 6.43
N VAL A 310 -13.25 5.27 5.84
CA VAL A 310 -14.64 4.96 6.22
C VAL A 310 -14.96 3.48 6.04
N ILE A 311 -14.52 2.88 4.94
CA ILE A 311 -14.70 1.44 4.69
C ILE A 311 -13.90 0.60 5.68
N ALA A 312 -12.64 0.95 5.93
CA ALA A 312 -11.78 0.23 6.87
C ALA A 312 -12.37 0.24 8.29
N ILE A 313 -12.92 1.37 8.73
CA ILE A 313 -13.64 1.48 10.00
C ILE A 313 -14.85 0.54 10.03
N GLY A 314 -15.67 0.54 8.98
CA GLY A 314 -16.88 -0.29 8.93
C GLY A 314 -16.63 -1.79 8.89
N SER A 315 -15.42 -2.22 8.49
CA SER A 315 -15.00 -3.62 8.45
C SER A 315 -14.23 -4.08 9.70
N THR A 316 -14.00 -3.21 10.67
CA THR A 316 -13.16 -3.44 11.86
C THR A 316 -13.97 -3.13 13.13
N ASP A 317 -13.52 -3.61 14.29
CA ASP A 317 -14.03 -3.13 15.57
C ASP A 317 -13.67 -1.65 15.75
N VAL A 318 -14.67 -0.80 15.52
CA VAL A 318 -14.52 0.67 15.50
C VAL A 318 -14.00 1.20 16.84
N SER A 319 -14.35 0.54 17.95
CA SER A 319 -13.87 0.93 19.29
C SER A 319 -12.35 0.81 19.38
N LEU A 320 -11.76 -0.24 18.79
CA LEU A 320 -10.32 -0.44 18.77
C LEU A 320 -9.63 0.59 17.87
N VAL A 321 -10.24 0.91 16.73
CA VAL A 321 -9.71 1.93 15.82
C VAL A 321 -9.72 3.30 16.47
N ALA A 322 -10.84 3.70 17.11
CA ALA A 322 -10.95 4.97 17.80
C ALA A 322 -9.92 5.11 18.94
N LEU A 323 -9.74 4.06 19.76
CA LEU A 323 -8.72 4.03 20.80
C LEU A 323 -7.30 4.19 20.25
N GLU A 324 -7.01 3.54 19.11
CA GLU A 324 -5.69 3.63 18.50
C GLU A 324 -5.44 5.02 17.90
N CYS A 325 -6.45 5.64 17.29
CA CYS A 325 -6.38 7.02 16.80
C CYS A 325 -6.15 8.02 17.94
N GLU A 326 -6.88 7.88 19.05
CA GLU A 326 -6.68 8.70 20.23
C GLU A 326 -5.26 8.53 20.80
N ARG A 327 -4.78 7.29 20.92
CA ARG A 327 -3.44 6.96 21.40
C ARG A 327 -2.33 7.58 20.53
N LEU A 328 -2.54 7.65 19.23
CA LEU A 328 -1.58 8.16 18.26
C LEU A 328 -1.74 9.65 17.98
N GLY A 329 -2.83 10.29 18.46
CA GLY A 329 -3.16 11.67 18.12
C GLY A 329 -3.43 11.88 16.62
N VAL A 330 -3.93 10.84 15.96
CA VAL A 330 -4.25 10.85 14.52
C VAL A 330 -5.72 11.20 14.35
N ASP A 331 -6.02 12.15 13.46
CA ASP A 331 -7.40 12.48 13.08
C ASP A 331 -7.93 11.47 12.04
N TRP A 332 -9.19 11.18 12.17
CA TRP A 332 -9.95 10.37 11.21
C TRP A 332 -10.89 11.20 10.38
#